data_37d0e4d6a31003fc0d4acfb69102fa14
#
_entry.id   37d0e4d6a31003fc0d4acfb69102fa14
#
_cell.length_a   1.000
_cell.length_b   1.000
_cell.length_c   1.000
_cell.angle_alpha   90.00
_cell.angle_beta   90.00
_cell.angle_gamma   90.00
#
_symmetry.space_group_name_H-M   'P 1'
#
loop_
_entity.id
_entity.type
_entity.pdbx_description
1 polymer ?
#
loop_
_entity_poly.entity_id
_entity_poly.type
_entity_poly.pdbx_seq_one_letter_code
_entity_poly.pdbx_strand_id
1 'polypeptide(L)'
;MSTKIVFQGDSITDCGRGTCGGAGFSNWGAGPGYPGMIGARLWAKYPERDYKIINTGISGNRIVDLYARWKIDTLNLEPDILSILIGVNDSLHELGSRNGVEVPRYERIYRELLRWTLDARPGIKIILIEPFLGPNNQAVASLEQDVAQRRQVVRKLADEFQTVFLPTQSMFEEAAKRAPWSYWSADAVHPTPAGHQLITDAWLEAMGL
;
A
#
# COMPACT_ATOMS: atom_id res chain seq x y z
N MET A 1 10.82 23.41 -3.67
CA MET A 1 10.62 22.33 -4.69
C MET A 1 9.43 21.48 -4.24
N SER A 2 8.58 21.05 -5.17
CA SER A 2 7.46 20.18 -4.89
C SER A 2 7.95 18.76 -4.60
N THR A 3 7.37 18.08 -3.59
CA THR A 3 7.66 16.68 -3.29
C THR A 3 6.49 15.82 -3.70
N LYS A 4 6.70 14.95 -4.69
CA LYS A 4 5.67 14.02 -5.18
C LYS A 4 5.71 12.70 -4.41
N ILE A 5 4.61 12.33 -3.80
CA ILE A 5 4.42 11.04 -3.14
C ILE A 5 3.39 10.24 -3.93
N VAL A 6 3.82 9.12 -4.51
CA VAL A 6 2.95 8.20 -5.23
C VAL A 6 2.64 6.99 -4.35
N PHE A 7 1.36 6.66 -4.23
CA PHE A 7 0.87 5.48 -3.54
C PHE A 7 0.35 4.47 -4.57
N GLN A 8 1.01 3.34 -4.65
CA GLN A 8 0.64 2.20 -5.49
C GLN A 8 0.06 1.08 -4.64
N GLY A 9 -0.90 0.37 -5.19
CA GLY A 9 -1.51 -0.76 -4.50
C GLY A 9 -2.86 -1.18 -5.07
N ASP A 10 -3.60 -1.86 -4.22
CA ASP A 10 -4.93 -2.41 -4.48
C ASP A 10 -6.06 -1.58 -3.84
N SER A 11 -7.17 -2.25 -3.44
CA SER A 11 -8.34 -1.62 -2.80
C SER A 11 -8.02 -0.93 -1.48
N ILE A 12 -7.02 -1.39 -0.74
CA ILE A 12 -6.61 -0.78 0.53
C ILE A 12 -6.00 0.61 0.27
N THR A 13 -5.24 0.75 -0.80
CA THR A 13 -4.66 2.01 -1.24
C THR A 13 -5.68 2.88 -1.98
N ASP A 14 -6.46 2.29 -2.89
CA ASP A 14 -7.53 2.96 -3.64
C ASP A 14 -8.57 3.61 -2.71
N CYS A 15 -9.12 2.82 -1.81
CA CYS A 15 -10.11 3.23 -0.79
C CYS A 15 -11.15 4.23 -1.33
N GLY A 16 -11.68 3.99 -2.55
CA GLY A 16 -12.66 4.86 -3.17
C GLY A 16 -12.14 6.25 -3.57
N ARG A 17 -10.88 6.39 -3.90
CA ARG A 17 -10.23 7.67 -4.30
C ARG A 17 -11.01 8.46 -5.36
N GLY A 18 -11.72 7.78 -6.26
CA GLY A 18 -12.53 8.41 -7.32
C GLY A 18 -13.86 9.01 -6.84
N THR A 19 -14.31 8.68 -5.62
CA THR A 19 -15.61 9.12 -5.10
C THR A 19 -15.53 10.38 -4.23
N CYS A 20 -14.36 10.78 -3.78
CA CYS A 20 -14.15 11.91 -2.88
C CYS A 20 -13.81 13.23 -3.57
N GLY A 21 -13.86 13.28 -4.90
CA GLY A 21 -13.52 14.46 -5.69
C GLY A 21 -14.73 15.08 -6.36
N GLY A 22 -15.38 16.05 -5.73
CA GLY A 22 -16.20 17.01 -6.47
C GLY A 22 -15.31 17.85 -7.40
N ALA A 23 -15.88 18.36 -8.50
CA ALA A 23 -15.20 19.26 -9.43
C ALA A 23 -14.56 20.43 -8.64
N GLY A 24 -13.22 20.50 -8.61
CA GLY A 24 -12.47 21.51 -7.87
C GLY A 24 -11.42 20.98 -6.90
N PHE A 25 -11.46 19.69 -6.54
CA PHE A 25 -10.48 19.06 -5.65
C PHE A 25 -9.53 18.10 -6.40
N SER A 26 -9.18 18.40 -7.64
CA SER A 26 -8.35 17.54 -8.50
C SER A 26 -6.97 17.21 -7.93
N ASN A 27 -6.44 18.06 -7.03
CA ASN A 27 -5.19 17.79 -6.32
C ASN A 27 -5.40 16.98 -5.02
N TRP A 28 -6.65 16.65 -4.65
CA TRP A 28 -7.02 16.00 -3.38
C TRP A 28 -7.60 14.61 -3.60
N GLY A 29 -7.48 14.05 -4.80
CA GLY A 29 -7.98 12.73 -5.19
C GLY A 29 -7.25 11.54 -4.54
N ALA A 30 -6.62 11.76 -3.37
CA ALA A 30 -5.93 10.72 -2.62
C ALA A 30 -6.87 9.72 -1.93
N GLY A 31 -8.18 10.02 -1.89
CA GLY A 31 -9.20 9.18 -1.25
C GLY A 31 -9.28 9.34 0.27
N PRO A 32 -10.26 8.69 0.91
CA PRO A 32 -10.45 8.76 2.37
C PRO A 32 -9.54 7.80 3.15
N GLY A 33 -8.80 6.92 2.48
CA GLY A 33 -7.86 5.98 3.09
C GLY A 33 -6.54 6.60 3.51
N TYR A 34 -5.60 5.75 3.93
CA TYR A 34 -4.30 6.19 4.45
C TYR A 34 -3.55 7.17 3.52
N PRO A 35 -3.60 7.09 2.17
CA PRO A 35 -2.93 8.08 1.33
C PRO A 35 -3.47 9.50 1.52
N GLY A 36 -4.80 9.63 1.60
CA GLY A 36 -5.45 10.92 1.85
C GLY A 36 -5.21 11.46 3.25
N MET A 37 -5.20 10.58 4.26
CA MET A 37 -4.91 10.94 5.66
C MET A 37 -3.46 11.42 5.80
N ILE A 38 -2.49 10.76 5.16
CA ILE A 38 -1.09 11.21 5.09
C ILE A 38 -1.02 12.59 4.44
N GLY A 39 -1.68 12.76 3.30
CA GLY A 39 -1.75 14.05 2.62
C GLY A 39 -2.29 15.16 3.50
N ALA A 40 -3.44 14.93 4.14
CA ALA A 40 -4.05 15.91 5.04
C ALA A 40 -3.11 16.31 6.19
N ARG A 41 -2.38 15.34 6.74
CA ARG A 41 -1.39 15.58 7.81
C ARG A 41 -0.21 16.41 7.33
N LEU A 42 0.34 16.08 6.15
CA LEU A 42 1.48 16.78 5.57
C LEU A 42 1.12 18.22 5.17
N TRP A 43 -0.03 18.42 4.55
CA TRP A 43 -0.50 19.78 4.18
C TRP A 43 -0.78 20.65 5.38
N ALA A 44 -1.34 20.09 6.47
CA ALA A 44 -1.61 20.83 7.69
C ALA A 44 -0.33 21.17 8.47
N LYS A 45 0.63 20.24 8.52
CA LYS A 45 1.87 20.39 9.31
C LYS A 45 2.93 21.20 8.58
N TYR A 46 2.99 21.11 7.25
CA TYR A 46 4.03 21.69 6.41
C TYR A 46 3.44 22.45 5.20
N PRO A 47 2.63 23.49 5.43
CA PRO A 47 1.98 24.23 4.34
C PRO A 47 2.97 24.88 3.37
N GLU A 48 4.21 25.13 3.84
CA GLU A 48 5.29 25.70 3.04
C GLU A 48 5.97 24.67 2.10
N ARG A 49 5.73 23.38 2.33
CA ARG A 49 6.27 22.28 1.49
C ARG A 49 5.20 21.83 0.51
N ASP A 50 5.37 22.11 -0.75
CA ASP A 50 4.42 21.73 -1.82
C ASP A 50 4.36 20.19 -2.00
N TYR A 51 3.70 19.48 -1.04
CA TYR A 51 3.48 18.04 -1.15
C TYR A 51 2.38 17.74 -2.15
N LYS A 52 2.69 16.90 -3.16
CA LYS A 52 1.74 16.35 -4.13
C LYS A 52 1.49 14.88 -3.81
N ILE A 53 0.28 14.58 -3.37
CA ILE A 53 -0.16 13.22 -3.05
C ILE A 53 -0.87 12.66 -4.27
N ILE A 54 -0.37 11.54 -4.79
CA ILE A 54 -0.92 10.88 -5.99
C ILE A 54 -1.22 9.44 -5.61
N ASN A 55 -2.50 9.11 -5.57
CA ASN A 55 -2.97 7.75 -5.30
C ASN A 55 -3.30 7.05 -6.62
N THR A 56 -2.56 6.03 -6.97
CA THR A 56 -2.73 5.19 -8.16
C THR A 56 -3.16 3.76 -7.80
N GLY A 57 -3.62 3.52 -6.57
CA GLY A 57 -4.23 2.27 -6.16
C GLY A 57 -5.44 1.92 -7.03
N ILE A 58 -5.63 0.64 -7.37
CA ILE A 58 -6.80 0.14 -8.09
C ILE A 58 -7.30 -1.12 -7.39
N SER A 59 -8.57 -1.08 -6.97
CA SER A 59 -9.23 -2.19 -6.29
C SER A 59 -9.10 -3.49 -7.07
N GLY A 60 -8.76 -4.58 -6.36
CA GLY A 60 -8.58 -5.91 -6.95
C GLY A 60 -7.20 -6.15 -7.58
N ASN A 61 -6.32 -5.16 -7.70
CA ASN A 61 -5.02 -5.37 -8.33
C ASN A 61 -4.14 -6.35 -7.55
N ARG A 62 -3.40 -7.16 -8.32
CA ARG A 62 -2.33 -8.06 -7.92
C ARG A 62 -1.00 -7.47 -8.38
N ILE A 63 0.10 -8.11 -8.03
CA ILE A 63 1.43 -7.64 -8.47
C ILE A 63 1.56 -7.60 -10.01
N VAL A 64 0.94 -8.54 -10.72
CA VAL A 64 0.94 -8.60 -12.20
C VAL A 64 0.19 -7.44 -12.83
N ASP A 65 -0.87 -6.96 -12.16
CA ASP A 65 -1.66 -5.82 -12.62
C ASP A 65 -0.89 -4.51 -12.41
N LEU A 66 -0.13 -4.39 -11.32
CA LEU A 66 0.81 -3.29 -11.11
C LEU A 66 1.87 -3.28 -12.22
N TYR A 67 2.45 -4.44 -12.55
CA TYR A 67 3.46 -4.54 -13.61
C TYR A 67 2.94 -4.01 -14.94
N ALA A 68 1.72 -4.37 -15.33
CA ALA A 68 1.13 -3.97 -16.61
C ALA A 68 0.97 -2.44 -16.75
N ARG A 69 0.79 -1.72 -15.64
CA ARG A 69 0.57 -0.26 -15.63
C ARG A 69 1.70 0.55 -14.99
N TRP A 70 2.81 -0.12 -14.62
CA TRP A 70 3.88 0.49 -13.83
C TRP A 70 4.46 1.75 -14.43
N LYS A 71 4.71 1.72 -15.74
CA LYS A 71 5.29 2.86 -16.44
C LYS A 71 4.42 4.11 -16.35
N ILE A 72 3.13 3.97 -16.64
CA ILE A 72 2.20 5.11 -16.69
C ILE A 72 1.81 5.60 -15.30
N ASP A 73 1.55 4.66 -14.38
CA ASP A 73 0.98 4.96 -13.06
C ASP A 73 2.05 5.12 -11.96
N THR A 74 3.33 4.97 -12.30
CA THR A 74 4.44 5.15 -11.37
C THR A 74 5.59 5.96 -12.00
N LEU A 75 6.27 5.41 -13.00
CA LEU A 75 7.50 6.01 -13.50
C LEU A 75 7.28 7.37 -14.18
N ASN A 76 6.25 7.48 -15.02
CA ASN A 76 5.92 8.72 -15.71
C ASN A 76 5.43 9.84 -14.78
N LEU A 77 5.06 9.50 -13.54
CA LEU A 77 4.69 10.48 -12.51
C LEU A 77 5.93 11.08 -11.85
N GLU A 78 7.09 10.49 -12.05
CA GLU A 78 8.38 10.94 -11.48
C GLU A 78 8.31 11.17 -9.97
N PRO A 79 7.98 10.12 -9.17
CA PRO A 79 7.87 10.26 -7.73
C PRO A 79 9.21 10.56 -7.06
N ASP A 80 9.18 11.36 -5.99
CA ASP A 80 10.28 11.51 -5.03
C ASP A 80 10.18 10.46 -3.93
N ILE A 81 8.94 10.05 -3.62
CA ILE A 81 8.64 9.00 -2.65
C ILE A 81 7.61 8.06 -3.29
N LEU A 82 7.87 6.76 -3.23
CA LEU A 82 6.96 5.71 -3.69
C LEU A 82 6.58 4.80 -2.53
N SER A 83 5.29 4.68 -2.27
CA SER A 83 4.72 3.77 -1.27
C SER A 83 3.97 2.64 -1.96
N ILE A 84 4.23 1.38 -1.61
CA ILE A 84 3.65 0.21 -2.26
C ILE A 84 3.02 -0.70 -1.21
N LEU A 85 1.72 -0.98 -1.34
CA LEU A 85 0.99 -1.98 -0.56
C LEU A 85 0.25 -2.90 -1.53
N ILE A 86 0.72 -4.13 -1.70
CA ILE A 86 0.18 -5.10 -2.64
C ILE A 86 0.44 -6.54 -2.16
N GLY A 87 -0.43 -7.48 -2.51
CA GLY A 87 -0.17 -8.90 -2.31
C GLY A 87 -1.36 -9.69 -1.76
N VAL A 88 -2.33 -9.08 -1.10
CA VAL A 88 -3.49 -9.80 -0.58
C VAL A 88 -4.35 -10.38 -1.72
N ASN A 89 -4.54 -9.65 -2.80
CA ASN A 89 -5.32 -10.10 -3.95
C ASN A 89 -4.61 -11.19 -4.77
N ASP A 90 -3.29 -11.24 -4.73
CA ASP A 90 -2.51 -12.33 -5.32
C ASP A 90 -2.89 -13.69 -4.70
N SER A 91 -3.34 -13.69 -3.43
CA SER A 91 -3.90 -14.85 -2.75
C SER A 91 -5.42 -14.96 -2.92
N LEU A 92 -6.17 -13.86 -2.73
CA LEU A 92 -7.64 -13.86 -2.77
C LEU A 92 -8.21 -14.32 -4.12
N HIS A 93 -7.60 -13.91 -5.22
CA HIS A 93 -8.05 -14.30 -6.56
C HIS A 93 -7.90 -15.79 -6.85
N GLU A 94 -7.05 -16.51 -6.09
CA GLU A 94 -6.98 -17.98 -6.21
C GLU A 94 -8.26 -18.63 -5.70
N LEU A 95 -8.81 -18.17 -4.57
CA LEU A 95 -10.06 -18.71 -4.03
C LEU A 95 -11.27 -18.42 -4.93
N GLY A 96 -11.37 -17.20 -5.44
CA GLY A 96 -12.55 -16.76 -6.17
C GLY A 96 -12.59 -17.19 -7.63
N SER A 97 -11.46 -17.19 -8.31
CA SER A 97 -11.40 -17.32 -9.77
C SER A 97 -10.23 -18.16 -10.30
N ARG A 98 -9.44 -18.79 -9.43
CA ARG A 98 -8.20 -19.49 -9.79
C ARG A 98 -7.25 -18.61 -10.60
N ASN A 99 -7.19 -17.35 -10.25
CA ASN A 99 -6.40 -16.33 -10.92
C ASN A 99 -5.45 -15.62 -9.92
N GLY A 100 -4.98 -16.35 -8.94
CA GLY A 100 -3.94 -15.93 -8.02
C GLY A 100 -2.59 -15.81 -8.71
N VAL A 101 -1.60 -15.34 -7.95
CA VAL A 101 -0.20 -15.26 -8.41
C VAL A 101 0.65 -16.03 -7.43
N GLU A 102 1.36 -17.04 -7.90
CA GLU A 102 2.20 -17.89 -7.04
C GLU A 102 3.31 -17.06 -6.39
N VAL A 103 3.66 -17.37 -5.16
CA VAL A 103 4.65 -16.61 -4.37
C VAL A 103 5.99 -16.40 -5.09
N PRO A 104 6.58 -17.42 -5.79
CA PRO A 104 7.83 -17.19 -6.54
C PRO A 104 7.66 -16.21 -7.70
N ARG A 105 6.49 -16.17 -8.36
CA ARG A 105 6.20 -15.22 -9.42
C ARG A 105 5.98 -13.82 -8.86
N TYR A 106 5.26 -13.70 -7.74
CA TYR A 106 5.07 -12.46 -7.00
C TYR A 106 6.42 -11.83 -6.63
N GLU A 107 7.34 -12.62 -6.04
CA GLU A 107 8.68 -12.15 -5.68
C GLU A 107 9.48 -11.66 -6.88
N ARG A 108 9.46 -12.43 -7.98
CA ARG A 108 10.20 -12.07 -9.20
C ARG A 108 9.71 -10.76 -9.81
N ILE A 109 8.39 -10.61 -9.94
CA ILE A 109 7.79 -9.40 -10.52
C ILE A 109 8.02 -8.20 -9.61
N TYR A 110 7.83 -8.35 -8.30
CA TYR A 110 8.04 -7.25 -7.36
C TYR A 110 9.51 -6.77 -7.41
N ARG A 111 10.46 -7.69 -7.41
CA ARG A 111 11.89 -7.37 -7.56
C ARG A 111 12.17 -6.62 -8.87
N GLU A 112 11.56 -7.03 -9.96
CA GLU A 112 11.71 -6.35 -11.26
C GLU A 112 11.16 -4.91 -11.22
N LEU A 113 10.00 -4.71 -10.61
CA LEU A 113 9.42 -3.37 -10.44
C LEU A 113 10.33 -2.45 -9.62
N LEU A 114 10.92 -2.97 -8.54
CA LEU A 114 11.86 -2.19 -7.72
C LEU A 114 13.12 -1.82 -8.49
N ARG A 115 13.72 -2.77 -9.22
CA ARG A 115 14.88 -2.51 -10.09
C ARG A 115 14.56 -1.46 -11.14
N TRP A 116 13.47 -1.65 -11.88
CA TRP A 116 13.05 -0.70 -12.91
C TRP A 116 12.83 0.71 -12.33
N THR A 117 12.28 0.78 -11.12
CA THR A 117 12.07 2.07 -10.43
C THR A 117 13.39 2.74 -10.08
N LEU A 118 14.34 2.01 -9.50
CA LEU A 118 15.65 2.55 -9.10
C LEU A 118 16.50 2.93 -10.29
N ASP A 119 16.43 2.16 -11.39
CA ASP A 119 17.12 2.48 -12.64
C ASP A 119 16.56 3.76 -13.28
N ALA A 120 15.24 3.94 -13.27
CA ALA A 120 14.58 5.11 -13.83
C ALA A 120 14.66 6.35 -12.92
N ARG A 121 14.73 6.17 -11.59
CA ARG A 121 14.72 7.24 -10.58
C ARG A 121 15.77 6.99 -9.49
N PRO A 122 17.07 7.14 -9.80
CA PRO A 122 18.12 7.03 -8.78
C PRO A 122 17.88 7.99 -7.61
N GLY A 123 17.93 7.47 -6.38
CA GLY A 123 17.74 8.28 -5.17
C GLY A 123 16.28 8.43 -4.71
N ILE A 124 15.32 7.82 -5.41
CA ILE A 124 13.93 7.75 -4.93
C ILE A 124 13.84 7.06 -3.56
N LYS A 125 13.01 7.59 -2.67
CA LYS A 125 12.70 6.94 -1.40
C LYS A 125 11.52 5.98 -1.58
N ILE A 126 11.70 4.71 -1.23
CA ILE A 126 10.68 3.67 -1.38
C ILE A 126 10.25 3.15 -0.01
N ILE A 127 8.94 2.98 0.19
CA ILE A 127 8.35 2.32 1.34
C ILE A 127 7.58 1.09 0.86
N LEU A 128 7.97 -0.07 1.36
CA LEU A 128 7.27 -1.32 1.15
C LEU A 128 6.40 -1.63 2.37
N ILE A 129 5.10 -1.67 2.15
CA ILE A 129 4.12 -2.01 3.18
C ILE A 129 3.73 -3.48 2.96
N GLU A 130 3.90 -4.31 3.97
CA GLU A 130 3.54 -5.72 3.84
C GLU A 130 2.02 -5.91 3.76
N PRO A 131 1.52 -6.91 2.99
CA PRO A 131 0.12 -7.27 3.03
C PRO A 131 -0.23 -7.88 4.39
N PHE A 132 -1.43 -7.61 4.90
CA PHE A 132 -1.92 -8.18 6.15
C PHE A 132 -3.23 -8.93 5.95
N LEU A 133 -3.57 -9.80 6.89
CA LEU A 133 -4.83 -10.53 6.90
C LEU A 133 -5.30 -10.72 8.35
N GLY A 134 -6.56 -10.33 8.62
CA GLY A 134 -7.16 -10.51 9.93
C GLY A 134 -7.77 -11.91 10.11
N PRO A 135 -7.91 -12.40 11.34
CA PRO A 135 -8.52 -13.71 11.64
C PRO A 135 -10.05 -13.67 11.69
N ASN A 136 -10.67 -12.52 11.56
CA ASN A 136 -12.10 -12.29 11.81
C ASN A 136 -13.01 -12.67 10.62
N ASN A 137 -12.46 -13.28 9.56
CA ASN A 137 -13.24 -13.79 8.43
C ASN A 137 -12.74 -15.19 8.04
N GLN A 138 -13.54 -16.22 8.33
CA GLN A 138 -13.19 -17.61 8.04
C GLN A 138 -13.09 -17.92 6.54
N ALA A 139 -13.78 -17.18 5.68
CA ALA A 139 -13.71 -17.40 4.25
C ALA A 139 -12.30 -17.14 3.68
N VAL A 140 -11.53 -16.28 4.32
CA VAL A 140 -10.16 -15.95 3.91
C VAL A 140 -9.08 -16.49 4.85
N ALA A 141 -9.46 -17.11 5.97
CA ALA A 141 -8.52 -17.64 6.95
C ALA A 141 -7.57 -18.70 6.37
N SER A 142 -8.02 -19.47 5.38
CA SER A 142 -7.19 -20.44 4.66
C SER A 142 -6.03 -19.82 3.89
N LEU A 143 -6.07 -18.52 3.62
CA LEU A 143 -5.02 -17.79 2.90
C LEU A 143 -3.91 -17.27 3.80
N GLU A 144 -4.05 -17.38 5.12
CA GLU A 144 -3.07 -16.80 6.06
C GLU A 144 -1.65 -17.30 5.78
N GLN A 145 -1.48 -18.61 5.51
CA GLN A 145 -0.16 -19.17 5.21
C GLN A 145 0.44 -18.59 3.91
N ASP A 146 -0.38 -18.38 2.88
CA ASP A 146 0.06 -17.83 1.59
C ASP A 146 0.38 -16.34 1.73
N VAL A 147 -0.48 -15.57 2.42
CA VAL A 147 -0.20 -14.15 2.71
C VAL A 147 1.03 -13.98 3.58
N ALA A 148 1.25 -14.89 4.56
CA ALA A 148 2.47 -14.86 5.39
C ALA A 148 3.75 -15.03 4.56
N GLN A 149 3.74 -15.89 3.53
CA GLN A 149 4.88 -16.02 2.61
C GLN A 149 5.13 -14.73 1.84
N ARG A 150 4.07 -14.01 1.43
CA ARG A 150 4.21 -12.71 0.76
C ARG A 150 4.77 -11.63 1.69
N ARG A 151 4.38 -11.62 2.96
CA ARG A 151 5.00 -10.75 3.97
C ARG A 151 6.51 -10.97 4.05
N GLN A 152 6.94 -12.25 4.06
CA GLN A 152 8.36 -12.59 4.05
C GLN A 152 9.07 -12.10 2.78
N VAL A 153 8.41 -12.21 1.61
CA VAL A 153 8.94 -11.68 0.35
C VAL A 153 9.11 -10.16 0.44
N VAL A 154 8.11 -9.43 0.92
CA VAL A 154 8.18 -7.96 1.03
C VAL A 154 9.31 -7.55 1.98
N ARG A 155 9.44 -8.21 3.13
CA ARG A 155 10.56 -7.99 4.06
C ARG A 155 11.91 -8.23 3.39
N LYS A 156 12.07 -9.39 2.74
CA LYS A 156 13.29 -9.75 2.02
C LYS A 156 13.66 -8.70 0.96
N LEU A 157 12.68 -8.24 0.20
CA LEU A 157 12.90 -7.21 -0.83
C LEU A 157 13.24 -5.85 -0.21
N ALA A 158 12.63 -5.51 0.91
CA ALA A 158 12.98 -4.28 1.62
C ALA A 158 14.44 -4.28 2.07
N ASP A 159 14.91 -5.41 2.60
CA ASP A 159 16.31 -5.59 2.99
C ASP A 159 17.25 -5.60 1.77
N GLU A 160 16.89 -6.31 0.68
CA GLU A 160 17.67 -6.40 -0.56
C GLU A 160 17.88 -5.01 -1.21
N PHE A 161 16.84 -4.18 -1.23
CA PHE A 161 16.84 -2.88 -1.87
C PHE A 161 17.07 -1.69 -0.93
N GLN A 162 17.32 -1.96 0.36
CA GLN A 162 17.54 -0.94 1.40
C GLN A 162 16.41 0.09 1.44
N THR A 163 15.17 -0.37 1.32
CA THR A 163 13.97 0.47 1.39
C THR A 163 13.39 0.51 2.79
N VAL A 164 12.49 1.45 3.05
CA VAL A 164 11.72 1.45 4.30
C VAL A 164 10.72 0.30 4.28
N PHE A 165 10.63 -0.45 5.37
CA PHE A 165 9.65 -1.53 5.53
C PHE A 165 8.62 -1.17 6.60
N LEU A 166 7.34 -1.39 6.30
CA LEU A 166 6.23 -1.17 7.24
C LEU A 166 5.55 -2.50 7.60
N PRO A 167 5.71 -2.99 8.84
CA PRO A 167 5.19 -4.30 9.29
C PRO A 167 3.73 -4.20 9.74
N THR A 168 2.81 -4.09 8.79
CA THR A 168 1.38 -3.87 9.07
C THR A 168 0.71 -5.03 9.80
N GLN A 169 1.11 -6.28 9.55
CA GLN A 169 0.53 -7.44 10.25
C GLN A 169 0.73 -7.32 11.77
N SER A 170 1.97 -7.16 12.20
CA SER A 170 2.27 -7.03 13.64
C SER A 170 1.67 -5.76 14.26
N MET A 171 1.59 -4.68 13.49
CA MET A 171 0.92 -3.45 13.91
C MET A 171 -0.57 -3.68 14.21
N PHE A 172 -1.29 -4.40 13.33
CA PHE A 172 -2.70 -4.74 13.55
C PHE A 172 -2.87 -5.76 14.68
N GLU A 173 -1.97 -6.72 14.82
CA GLU A 173 -1.96 -7.68 15.96
C GLU A 173 -1.79 -6.96 17.30
N GLU A 174 -0.92 -5.98 17.38
CA GLU A 174 -0.75 -5.17 18.58
C GLU A 174 -2.01 -4.31 18.86
N ALA A 175 -2.58 -3.70 17.82
CA ALA A 175 -3.82 -2.94 17.95
C ALA A 175 -5.00 -3.82 18.40
N ALA A 176 -5.03 -5.08 17.96
CA ALA A 176 -6.07 -6.06 18.34
C ALA A 176 -6.08 -6.42 19.82
N LYS A 177 -5.04 -6.11 20.58
CA LYS A 177 -5.03 -6.22 22.04
C LYS A 177 -5.90 -5.16 22.73
N ARG A 178 -6.21 -4.06 22.04
CA ARG A 178 -7.00 -2.93 22.56
C ARG A 178 -8.46 -2.96 22.11
N ALA A 179 -8.74 -3.53 20.94
CA ALA A 179 -10.07 -3.65 20.37
C ALA A 179 -10.11 -4.84 19.39
N PRO A 180 -11.27 -5.49 19.16
CA PRO A 180 -11.34 -6.65 18.27
C PRO A 180 -10.89 -6.30 16.85
N TRP A 181 -10.39 -7.29 16.11
CA TRP A 181 -9.94 -7.11 14.72
C TRP A 181 -10.95 -6.39 13.83
N SER A 182 -12.25 -6.68 14.01
CA SER A 182 -13.33 -6.03 13.25
C SER A 182 -13.41 -4.52 13.45
N TYR A 183 -12.86 -3.99 14.55
CA TYR A 183 -12.73 -2.56 14.76
C TYR A 183 -11.68 -1.93 13.83
N TRP A 184 -10.64 -2.67 13.50
CA TRP A 184 -9.50 -2.21 12.69
C TRP A 184 -9.65 -2.58 11.21
N SER A 185 -10.22 -3.78 10.93
CA SER A 185 -10.49 -4.29 9.59
C SER A 185 -11.81 -5.05 9.59
N ALA A 186 -12.81 -4.53 8.87
CA ALA A 186 -14.17 -5.03 8.96
C ALA A 186 -14.33 -6.46 8.43
N ASP A 187 -13.61 -6.80 7.36
CA ASP A 187 -13.70 -8.07 6.63
C ASP A 187 -12.39 -8.88 6.62
N ALA A 188 -11.46 -8.55 7.51
CA ALA A 188 -10.11 -9.10 7.62
C ALA A 188 -9.10 -8.59 6.58
N VAL A 189 -9.54 -7.87 5.55
CA VAL A 189 -8.71 -7.36 4.45
C VAL A 189 -8.69 -5.82 4.44
N HIS A 190 -9.88 -5.21 4.46
CA HIS A 190 -10.01 -3.77 4.29
C HIS A 190 -10.02 -3.04 5.62
N PRO A 191 -9.09 -2.12 5.87
CA PRO A 191 -9.06 -1.33 7.09
C PRO A 191 -10.32 -0.47 7.22
N THR A 192 -10.81 -0.34 8.44
CA THR A 192 -11.74 0.73 8.82
C THR A 192 -11.02 2.09 8.82
N PRO A 193 -11.71 3.21 8.99
CA PRO A 193 -11.03 4.49 9.21
C PRO A 193 -9.99 4.45 10.34
N ALA A 194 -10.25 3.69 11.41
CA ALA A 194 -9.29 3.50 12.50
C ALA A 194 -8.07 2.69 12.05
N GLY A 195 -8.27 1.65 11.24
CA GLY A 195 -7.18 0.87 10.66
C GLY A 195 -6.34 1.69 9.67
N HIS A 196 -6.98 2.50 8.84
CA HIS A 196 -6.26 3.42 7.95
C HIS A 196 -5.44 4.46 8.73
N GLN A 197 -5.94 4.92 9.89
CA GLN A 197 -5.19 5.83 10.76
C GLN A 197 -3.93 5.17 11.33
N LEU A 198 -4.00 3.87 11.72
CA LEU A 198 -2.80 3.14 12.16
C LEU A 198 -1.73 3.10 11.07
N ILE A 199 -2.12 2.78 9.82
CA ILE A 199 -1.18 2.77 8.69
C ILE A 199 -0.61 4.18 8.48
N THR A 200 -1.43 5.22 8.58
CA THR A 200 -1.00 6.62 8.43
C THR A 200 0.05 7.01 9.45
N ASP A 201 -0.19 6.73 10.73
CA ASP A 201 0.73 7.10 11.81
C ASP A 201 2.07 6.35 11.67
N ALA A 202 2.01 5.04 11.40
CA ALA A 202 3.20 4.23 11.20
C ALA A 202 4.00 4.66 9.94
N TRP A 203 3.30 5.05 8.86
CA TRP A 203 3.94 5.55 7.64
C TRP A 203 4.67 6.88 7.90
N LEU A 204 4.03 7.82 8.58
CA LEU A 204 4.63 9.12 8.90
C LEU A 204 5.83 8.96 9.83
N GLU A 205 5.72 8.09 10.85
CA GLU A 205 6.82 7.77 11.76
C GLU A 205 8.02 7.16 11.01
N ALA A 206 7.78 6.15 10.16
CA ALA A 206 8.82 5.50 9.38
C ALA A 206 9.54 6.45 8.41
N MET A 207 8.86 7.53 7.99
CA MET A 207 9.41 8.56 7.13
C MET A 207 10.07 9.73 7.90
N GLY A 208 9.91 9.80 9.21
CA GLY A 208 10.37 10.91 10.03
C GLY A 208 9.62 12.24 9.77
N LEU A 209 8.30 12.15 9.51
CA LEU A 209 7.43 13.28 9.12
C LEU A 209 6.35 13.60 10.18
#